data_6fecb4607f0cfa60f220b83ac10d50f0
#
_entry.id   6fecb4607f0cfa60f220b83ac10d50f0
#
_cell.length_a   1.000
_cell.length_b   1.000
_cell.length_c   1.000
_cell.angle_alpha   90.00
_cell.angle_beta   90.00
_cell.angle_gamma   90.00
#
_symmetry.space_group_name_H-M   'P 1'
#
loop_
_entity.id
_entity.type
_entity.pdbx_description
1 polymer ?
#
loop_
_entity_poly.entity_id
_entity_poly.type
_entity_poly.pdbx_seq_one_letter_code
_entity_poly.pdbx_strand_id
1 'polypeptide(L)'
;STVLSVEEEAVIVTFRKHILLPLDDGLYALQPTIPTLTRSSLHRCLQRHGISRLPEVEGEQPAKTKFKSYPIGFFHIDLAEVRTAEGRLYMFVAIDRTSKFAFVELHRQAKQRTAGDFLRRLIEAVPYKIHTILTDNG
;
A
#
# COMPACT_ATOMS: atom_id res chain seq x y z
N SER A 1 23.79 -9.42 2.75
CA SER A 1 22.84 -8.67 1.96
C SER A 1 21.60 -9.49 1.79
N THR A 2 20.51 -8.82 1.72
CA THR A 2 19.23 -9.49 1.70
C THR A 2 18.71 -9.57 0.30
N VAL A 3 18.35 -10.74 -0.13
CA VAL A 3 17.77 -10.93 -1.43
C VAL A 3 16.28 -11.09 -1.24
N LEU A 4 15.50 -10.30 -1.94
CA LEU A 4 14.06 -10.40 -1.86
C LEU A 4 13.59 -11.66 -2.57
N SER A 5 12.61 -12.34 -1.98
CA SER A 5 12.03 -13.49 -2.64
C SER A 5 11.15 -13.03 -3.79
N VAL A 6 10.79 -13.97 -4.67
CA VAL A 6 9.91 -13.67 -5.78
C VAL A 6 8.58 -13.13 -5.28
N GLU A 7 8.09 -13.70 -4.21
CA GLU A 7 6.82 -13.27 -3.64
C GLU A 7 6.93 -11.87 -3.05
N GLU A 8 8.01 -11.61 -2.33
CA GLU A 8 8.22 -10.29 -1.75
C GLU A 8 8.33 -9.22 -2.83
N GLU A 9 9.04 -9.54 -3.90
CA GLU A 9 9.18 -8.59 -4.99
C GLU A 9 7.84 -8.30 -5.64
N ALA A 10 7.02 -9.34 -5.84
CA ALA A 10 5.69 -9.16 -6.41
C ALA A 10 4.81 -8.30 -5.52
N VAL A 11 4.92 -8.46 -4.21
CA VAL A 11 4.17 -7.64 -3.26
C VAL A 11 4.57 -6.18 -3.39
N ILE A 12 5.87 -5.92 -3.45
CA ILE A 12 6.38 -4.55 -3.57
C ILE A 12 5.87 -3.89 -4.84
N VAL A 13 5.94 -4.61 -5.96
CA VAL A 13 5.52 -4.05 -7.24
C VAL A 13 4.03 -3.76 -7.23
N THR A 14 3.23 -4.69 -6.71
CA THR A 14 1.79 -4.50 -6.65
C THR A 14 1.44 -3.31 -5.76
N PHE A 15 2.10 -3.22 -4.61
CA PHE A 15 1.87 -2.12 -3.69
C PHE A 15 2.20 -0.78 -4.37
N ARG A 16 3.35 -0.72 -5.03
CA ARG A 16 3.78 0.53 -5.67
C ARG A 16 2.80 0.98 -6.74
N LYS A 17 2.28 0.04 -7.52
CA LYS A 17 1.38 0.40 -8.60
C LYS A 17 0.03 0.88 -8.09
N HIS A 18 -0.43 0.35 -6.97
CA HIS A 18 -1.73 0.72 -6.44
C HIS A 18 -1.64 1.89 -5.48
N ILE A 19 -0.56 1.97 -4.71
CA ILE A 19 -0.44 2.98 -3.68
C ILE A 19 0.77 3.83 -4.01
N LEU A 20 0.54 5.04 -4.47
CA LEU A 20 1.62 5.89 -4.95
C LEU A 20 2.16 6.73 -3.80
N LEU A 21 2.96 6.12 -2.95
CA LEU A 21 3.56 6.79 -1.82
C LEU A 21 5.04 7.05 -2.08
N PRO A 22 5.60 8.10 -1.50
CA PRO A 22 7.05 8.29 -1.55
C PRO A 22 7.78 7.10 -0.96
N LEU A 23 9.05 6.97 -1.29
CA LEU A 23 9.84 5.79 -0.95
C LEU A 23 9.81 5.49 0.55
N ASP A 24 10.06 6.48 1.39
CA ASP A 24 10.14 6.23 2.81
C ASP A 24 8.79 5.86 3.42
N ASP A 25 7.72 6.45 2.92
CA ASP A 25 6.39 6.08 3.39
C ASP A 25 6.03 4.67 2.96
N GLY A 26 6.44 4.30 1.75
CA GLY A 26 6.23 2.92 1.28
C GLY A 26 7.03 1.93 2.09
N LEU A 27 8.27 2.28 2.42
CA LEU A 27 9.10 1.42 3.24
C LEU A 27 8.46 1.18 4.60
N TYR A 28 8.00 2.25 5.23
CA TYR A 28 7.38 2.13 6.54
C TYR A 28 6.14 1.22 6.49
N ALA A 29 5.35 1.36 5.43
CA ALA A 29 4.14 0.57 5.29
C ALA A 29 4.43 -0.91 5.05
N LEU A 30 5.51 -1.21 4.32
CA LEU A 30 5.80 -2.58 3.93
C LEU A 30 6.67 -3.34 4.93
N GLN A 31 7.38 -2.66 5.80
CA GLN A 31 8.28 -3.33 6.74
C GLN A 31 7.60 -4.35 7.65
N PRO A 32 6.40 -4.12 8.17
CA PRO A 32 5.77 -5.16 8.97
C PRO A 32 5.51 -6.45 8.20
N THR A 33 5.32 -6.36 6.90
CA THR A 33 5.08 -7.52 6.06
C THR A 33 6.39 -8.13 5.57
N ILE A 34 7.38 -7.29 5.29
CA ILE A 34 8.70 -7.74 4.83
C ILE A 34 9.74 -7.16 5.79
N PRO A 35 9.95 -7.81 6.94
CA PRO A 35 10.78 -7.20 8.00
C PRO A 35 12.22 -6.95 7.60
N THR A 36 12.73 -7.67 6.60
CA THR A 36 14.12 -7.49 6.18
C THR A 36 14.25 -6.38 5.14
N LEU A 37 13.16 -5.75 4.74
CA LEU A 37 13.21 -4.73 3.72
C LEU A 37 13.98 -3.50 4.21
N THR A 38 14.87 -2.99 3.39
CA THR A 38 15.59 -1.76 3.68
C THR A 38 15.28 -0.75 2.60
N ARG A 39 15.61 0.50 2.87
CA ARG A 39 15.40 1.55 1.89
C ARG A 39 16.14 1.23 0.59
N SER A 40 17.37 0.73 0.71
CA SER A 40 18.16 0.40 -0.48
C SER A 40 17.57 -0.75 -1.26
N SER A 41 17.16 -1.83 -0.59
CA SER A 41 16.62 -2.98 -1.30
C SER A 41 15.27 -2.64 -1.94
N LEU A 42 14.47 -1.81 -1.27
CA LEU A 42 13.21 -1.36 -1.85
C LEU A 42 13.47 -0.53 -3.10
N HIS A 43 14.38 0.43 -3.01
CA HIS A 43 14.68 1.29 -4.15
C HIS A 43 15.21 0.49 -5.34
N ARG A 44 16.10 -0.45 -5.07
CA ARG A 44 16.65 -1.28 -6.14
C ARG A 44 15.59 -2.14 -6.80
N CYS A 45 14.66 -2.66 -6.01
CA CYS A 45 13.56 -3.44 -6.55
C CYS A 45 12.71 -2.57 -7.49
N LEU A 46 12.38 -1.37 -7.04
CA LEU A 46 11.57 -0.47 -7.87
C LEU A 46 12.32 -0.07 -9.14
N GLN A 47 13.64 0.11 -9.05
CA GLN A 47 14.43 0.43 -10.23
C GLN A 47 14.44 -0.72 -11.22
N ARG A 48 14.57 -1.95 -10.73
CA ARG A 48 14.58 -3.11 -11.63
C ARG A 48 13.30 -3.21 -12.44
N HIS A 49 12.20 -2.77 -11.86
CA HIS A 49 10.90 -2.83 -12.53
C HIS A 49 10.52 -1.52 -13.22
N GLY A 50 11.43 -0.55 -13.22
CA GLY A 50 11.17 0.71 -13.92
C GLY A 50 10.11 1.58 -13.28
N ILE A 51 9.89 1.42 -11.98
CA ILE A 51 8.85 2.17 -11.30
C ILE A 51 9.38 2.89 -10.07
N SER A 52 10.67 3.25 -10.09
CA SER A 52 11.27 3.92 -8.94
C SER A 52 10.77 5.35 -8.78
N ARG A 53 10.32 5.98 -9.85
CA ARG A 53 9.79 7.32 -9.75
C ARG A 53 8.29 7.28 -9.72
N LEU A 54 7.70 8.15 -8.89
CA LEU A 54 6.26 8.28 -8.90
C LEU A 54 5.85 8.92 -10.21
N PRO A 55 4.70 8.54 -10.76
CA PRO A 55 4.24 9.11 -12.01
C PRO A 55 4.01 10.61 -11.88
N GLU A 56 4.39 11.33 -12.95
CA GLU A 56 4.07 12.72 -12.96
C GLU A 56 2.81 12.81 -13.76
N VAL A 57 1.82 13.50 -13.28
CA VAL A 57 0.58 13.64 -14.00
C VAL A 57 0.58 15.01 -14.61
N GLU A 58 0.65 15.05 -15.96
CA GLU A 58 0.67 16.28 -16.63
C GLU A 58 -0.50 17.12 -16.30
N GLY A 59 -0.35 18.40 -16.17
CA GLY A 59 -1.43 19.30 -15.87
C GLY A 59 -1.95 19.15 -14.47
N GLU A 60 -1.23 18.39 -13.65
CA GLU A 60 -1.74 18.13 -12.35
C GLU A 60 -1.64 19.31 -11.44
N GLN A 61 -0.69 20.17 -11.66
CA GLN A 61 -0.51 21.31 -10.81
C GLN A 61 -1.78 22.11 -10.62
N PRO A 62 -2.47 22.48 -11.68
CA PRO A 62 -3.73 23.20 -11.48
C PRO A 62 -4.76 22.33 -10.78
N ALA A 63 -4.74 21.06 -11.06
CA ALA A 63 -5.71 20.18 -10.47
C ALA A 63 -5.51 20.03 -8.99
N LYS A 64 -4.27 20.16 -8.54
CA LYS A 64 -4.02 20.01 -7.14
C LYS A 64 -4.83 20.95 -6.30
N THR A 65 -5.04 22.12 -6.82
CA THR A 65 -5.78 23.07 -6.04
C THR A 65 -7.23 22.71 -5.93
N LYS A 66 -7.68 21.80 -6.78
CA LYS A 66 -9.06 21.41 -6.76
C LYS A 66 -9.30 20.13 -6.02
N PHE A 67 -8.22 19.40 -5.67
CA PHE A 67 -8.43 18.18 -4.99
C PHE A 67 -8.94 18.45 -3.62
N LYS A 68 -9.89 17.65 -3.22
CA LYS A 68 -10.36 17.78 -1.88
C LYS A 68 -9.26 17.41 -0.94
N SER A 69 -9.16 18.19 0.09
CA SER A 69 -8.24 17.87 1.13
C SER A 69 -9.01 17.07 2.15
N TYR A 70 -8.63 15.87 2.39
CA TYR A 70 -9.30 15.04 3.37
C TYR A 70 -8.67 15.22 4.75
N PRO A 71 -9.46 15.17 5.79
CA PRO A 71 -8.89 15.24 7.14
C PRO A 71 -8.14 13.95 7.46
N ILE A 72 -7.25 14.02 8.43
CA ILE A 72 -6.59 12.84 8.93
C ILE A 72 -7.64 11.90 9.50
N GLY A 73 -7.52 10.63 9.22
CA GLY A 73 -8.51 9.65 9.66
C GLY A 73 -9.45 9.22 8.55
N PHE A 74 -9.24 9.73 7.34
CA PHE A 74 -10.08 9.38 6.21
C PHE A 74 -9.30 8.33 5.41
N PHE A 75 -9.73 7.08 5.49
CA PHE A 75 -9.01 5.97 4.86
C PHE A 75 -9.68 5.45 3.61
N HIS A 76 -8.86 5.11 2.63
CA HIS A 76 -9.31 4.37 1.46
C HIS A 76 -8.77 2.96 1.57
N ILE A 77 -9.60 1.97 1.25
CA ILE A 77 -9.17 0.58 1.28
C ILE A 77 -9.20 0.03 -0.12
N ASP A 78 -8.16 -0.68 -0.48
CA ASP A 78 -8.03 -1.30 -1.79
C ASP A 78 -7.63 -2.76 -1.60
N LEU A 79 -8.07 -3.59 -2.52
CA LEU A 79 -7.74 -5.00 -2.52
C LEU A 79 -7.09 -5.31 -3.85
N ALA A 80 -5.91 -5.85 -3.83
CA ALA A 80 -5.19 -6.17 -5.05
C ALA A 80 -4.75 -7.63 -5.03
N GLU A 81 -4.72 -8.24 -6.20
CA GLU A 81 -4.28 -9.61 -6.32
C GLU A 81 -2.81 -9.61 -6.65
N VAL A 82 -2.02 -10.39 -5.94
CA VAL A 82 -0.59 -10.53 -6.19
C VAL A 82 -0.37 -11.93 -6.75
N ARG A 83 0.03 -12.02 -8.00
CA ARG A 83 0.23 -13.31 -8.63
C ARG A 83 1.70 -13.61 -8.77
N THR A 84 2.09 -14.81 -8.40
CA THR A 84 3.47 -15.27 -8.57
C THR A 84 3.43 -16.68 -9.12
N ALA A 85 4.58 -17.19 -9.50
CA ALA A 85 4.68 -18.57 -9.97
C ALA A 85 4.24 -19.56 -8.89
N GLU A 86 4.28 -19.14 -7.63
CA GLU A 86 3.95 -20.02 -6.53
C GLU A 86 2.48 -19.91 -6.13
N GLY A 87 1.72 -19.09 -6.79
CA GLY A 87 0.30 -18.97 -6.49
C GLY A 87 -0.11 -17.52 -6.40
N ARG A 88 -1.19 -17.30 -5.69
CA ARG A 88 -1.82 -16.01 -5.66
C ARG A 88 -2.08 -15.61 -4.23
N LEU A 89 -1.87 -14.33 -3.95
CA LEU A 89 -2.16 -13.76 -2.65
C LEU A 89 -3.05 -12.55 -2.86
N TYR A 90 -3.74 -12.15 -1.82
CA TYR A 90 -4.55 -10.95 -1.85
C TYR A 90 -3.93 -9.94 -0.90
N MET A 91 -3.70 -8.73 -1.41
CA MET A 91 -3.12 -7.68 -0.61
C MET A 91 -4.22 -6.69 -0.26
N PHE A 92 -4.47 -6.53 1.03
CA PHE A 92 -5.40 -5.54 1.51
C PHE A 92 -4.58 -4.33 1.95
N VAL A 93 -4.93 -3.16 1.48
CA VAL A 93 -4.22 -1.94 1.82
C VAL A 93 -5.22 -0.90 2.26
N ALA A 94 -4.93 -0.25 3.37
CA ALA A 94 -5.70 0.91 3.80
C ALA A 94 -4.72 2.08 3.82
N ILE A 95 -5.12 3.22 3.27
CA ILE A 95 -4.24 4.36 3.23
C ILE A 95 -4.97 5.63 3.61
N ASP A 96 -4.33 6.42 4.48
CA ASP A 96 -4.75 7.77 4.80
C ASP A 96 -3.79 8.66 4.02
N ARG A 97 -4.28 9.27 2.97
CA ARG A 97 -3.39 10.03 2.09
C ARG A 97 -2.91 11.33 2.71
N THR A 98 -3.56 11.80 3.74
CA THR A 98 -3.13 13.01 4.41
C THR A 98 -1.97 12.75 5.36
N SER A 99 -2.07 11.69 6.18
CA SER A 99 -0.99 11.36 7.10
C SER A 99 0.07 10.50 6.44
N LYS A 100 -0.23 9.88 5.30
CA LYS A 100 0.62 8.92 4.61
C LYS A 100 0.74 7.60 5.36
N PHE A 101 -0.12 7.37 6.31
CA PHE A 101 -0.12 6.08 7.02
C PHE A 101 -0.79 5.04 6.13
N ALA A 102 -0.14 3.93 5.93
CA ALA A 102 -0.72 2.83 5.17
C ALA A 102 -0.55 1.54 5.96
N PHE A 103 -1.55 0.68 5.89
CA PHE A 103 -1.58 -0.57 6.62
C PHE A 103 -1.82 -1.69 5.61
N VAL A 104 -0.96 -2.68 5.58
CA VAL A 104 -0.97 -3.71 4.55
C VAL A 104 -1.07 -5.08 5.20
N GLU A 105 -1.91 -5.94 4.63
CA GLU A 105 -1.97 -7.34 5.04
C GLU A 105 -2.03 -8.20 3.79
N LEU A 106 -1.43 -9.38 3.88
CA LEU A 106 -1.47 -10.34 2.81
C LEU A 106 -2.28 -11.55 3.29
N HIS A 107 -3.17 -12.02 2.44
CA HIS A 107 -3.99 -13.17 2.76
C HIS A 107 -4.09 -14.09 1.56
N ARG A 108 -4.25 -15.36 1.82
CA ARG A 108 -4.42 -16.31 0.73
C ARG A 108 -5.84 -16.33 0.22
N GLN A 109 -6.78 -15.81 0.97
CA GLN A 109 -8.17 -15.73 0.59
C GLN A 109 -8.72 -14.35 0.85
N ALA A 110 -9.68 -13.94 0.04
CA ALA A 110 -10.29 -12.64 0.22
C ALA A 110 -11.78 -12.84 0.44
N LYS A 111 -12.15 -13.30 1.62
CA LYS A 111 -13.54 -13.53 1.97
C LYS A 111 -14.05 -12.39 2.84
N GLN A 112 -15.35 -12.34 3.03
CA GLN A 112 -15.95 -11.32 3.85
C GLN A 112 -15.35 -11.29 5.25
N ARG A 113 -15.11 -12.47 5.81
CA ARG A 113 -14.50 -12.55 7.13
C ARG A 113 -13.10 -11.97 7.14
N THR A 114 -12.33 -12.20 6.06
CA THR A 114 -10.99 -11.67 5.93
C THR A 114 -11.03 -10.14 5.97
N ALA A 115 -11.96 -9.56 5.25
CA ALA A 115 -12.09 -8.11 5.21
C ALA A 115 -12.47 -7.55 6.57
N GLY A 116 -13.37 -8.22 7.29
CA GLY A 116 -13.77 -7.77 8.62
C GLY A 116 -12.62 -7.81 9.60
N ASP A 117 -11.82 -8.88 9.54
CA ASP A 117 -10.66 -9.00 10.41
C ASP A 117 -9.62 -7.95 10.09
N PHE A 118 -9.44 -7.65 8.80
CA PHE A 118 -8.52 -6.60 8.39
C PHE A 118 -8.95 -5.25 8.96
N LEU A 119 -10.23 -4.93 8.88
CA LEU A 119 -10.73 -3.66 9.41
C LEU A 119 -10.50 -3.56 10.91
N ARG A 120 -10.72 -4.67 11.63
CA ARG A 120 -10.52 -4.64 13.06
C ARG A 120 -9.05 -4.35 13.40
N ARG A 121 -8.14 -5.01 12.70
CA ARG A 121 -6.73 -4.80 12.94
C ARG A 121 -6.27 -3.41 12.49
N LEU A 122 -6.88 -2.88 11.44
CA LEU A 122 -6.59 -1.52 11.02
C LEU A 122 -6.93 -0.54 12.13
N ILE A 123 -8.10 -0.67 12.70
CA ILE A 123 -8.54 0.23 13.76
C ILE A 123 -7.58 0.17 14.94
N GLU A 124 -7.08 -1.02 15.25
CA GLU A 124 -6.13 -1.17 16.34
C GLU A 124 -4.75 -0.59 16.02
N ALA A 125 -4.35 -0.67 14.76
CA ALA A 125 -3.01 -0.23 14.36
C ALA A 125 -2.89 1.28 14.17
N VAL A 126 -3.97 1.93 13.80
CA VAL A 126 -3.92 3.37 13.52
C VAL A 126 -3.82 4.13 14.83
N PRO A 127 -2.79 4.98 14.96
CA PRO A 127 -2.56 5.68 16.24
C PRO A 127 -3.42 6.91 16.43
N TYR A 128 -4.49 7.06 15.69
CA TYR A 128 -5.41 8.18 15.84
C TYR A 128 -6.80 7.71 15.48
N LYS A 129 -7.76 8.58 15.63
CA LYS A 129 -9.14 8.19 15.41
C LYS A 129 -9.44 8.08 13.92
N ILE A 130 -10.07 6.99 13.51
CA ILE A 130 -10.50 6.84 12.13
C ILE A 130 -11.84 7.53 11.99
N HIS A 131 -11.89 8.42 11.00
CA HIS A 131 -13.08 9.21 10.75
C HIS A 131 -13.99 8.55 9.72
N THR A 132 -13.43 8.08 8.64
CA THR A 132 -14.21 7.52 7.54
C THR A 132 -13.39 6.47 6.83
N ILE A 133 -14.07 5.42 6.37
CA ILE A 133 -13.42 4.39 5.57
C ILE A 133 -14.21 4.25 4.28
N LEU A 134 -13.53 4.39 3.16
CA LEU A 134 -14.14 4.20 1.85
C LEU A 134 -13.53 2.99 1.18
N THR A 135 -14.36 2.18 0.58
CA THR A 135 -13.85 1.08 -0.20
C THR A 135 -14.13 1.39 -1.64
N ASP A 136 -13.13 1.01 -2.50
CA ASP A 136 -13.31 1.31 -3.83
C ASP A 136 -13.80 0.11 -4.44
N ASN A 137 -14.98 -0.25 -4.57
CA ASN A 137 -15.23 -1.38 -5.22
C ASN A 137 -16.43 -1.32 -5.74
N GLY A 138 -16.32 -1.19 -6.23
CA GLY A 138 -17.28 -1.32 -6.80
C GLY A 138 -18.18 -2.22 -6.51
#